data_aaac5a4844e5f884b7969c8cb65887e4
#
_entry.id   aaac5a4844e5f884b7969c8cb65887e4
#
_cell.length_a   1.000
_cell.length_b   1.000
_cell.length_c   1.000
_cell.angle_alpha   90.00
_cell.angle_beta   90.00
_cell.angle_gamma   90.00
#
_symmetry.space_group_name_H-M   'P 1'
#
loop_
_entity.id
_entity.type
_entity.pdbx_description
1 polymer ?
#
loop_
_entity_poly.entity_id
_entity_poly.type
_entity_poly.pdbx_seq_one_letter_code
_entity_poly.pdbx_strand_id
1 'polypeptide(L)'
;MFKEDKDTNVNTMLDGYKLNSPVLNPIHSHDRLSSQSVGLFHQMTSNFFNEMTDDQAMSGEACARIEHWLSQHSVEELEELNQIAKQHFLYEGITFTVYGESEGIERTIPYDLIPRVIAKQQWNKISLGSAQRVRALNLFLHDIYHQQDILKAKIIPELQVLTHEAYQPHMYEHRLKGQIYSQISGIDIIRDGQGEFYVLEDNLRTPSGVSYMLESRKISEKLMPDLMQKNHILGIEPVSYTH
;
A
#
# COMPACT_ATOMS: atom_id res chain seq x y z
N MET A 1 -31.37 4.30 -38.04
CA MET A 1 -30.14 4.38 -38.82
C MET A 1 -29.21 5.32 -38.07
N PHE A 2 -28.62 4.79 -37.00
CA PHE A 2 -27.62 5.50 -36.20
C PHE A 2 -26.31 4.75 -36.37
N LYS A 3 -25.30 5.47 -36.87
CA LYS A 3 -23.94 4.97 -37.02
C LYS A 3 -23.32 4.83 -35.63
N GLU A 4 -22.84 3.64 -35.36
CA GLU A 4 -21.88 3.36 -34.27
C GLU A 4 -20.54 4.04 -34.62
N ASP A 5 -20.14 4.99 -33.79
CA ASP A 5 -18.74 5.38 -33.68
C ASP A 5 -18.10 4.51 -32.62
N LYS A 6 -17.48 3.44 -33.08
CA LYS A 6 -16.49 2.66 -32.32
C LYS A 6 -15.14 3.36 -32.48
N ASP A 7 -14.38 3.25 -31.42
CA ASP A 7 -12.95 3.56 -31.32
C ASP A 7 -12.58 4.88 -30.63
N THR A 8 -12.89 4.96 -29.33
CA THR A 8 -12.03 5.73 -28.44
C THR A 8 -11.14 4.73 -27.71
N ASN A 9 -9.96 4.55 -28.27
CA ASN A 9 -8.97 3.57 -27.81
C ASN A 9 -8.41 4.00 -26.44
N VAL A 10 -8.75 3.25 -25.40
CA VAL A 10 -8.27 3.44 -24.02
C VAL A 10 -6.74 3.36 -23.94
N ASN A 11 -6.08 2.78 -24.94
CA ASN A 11 -4.63 2.70 -25.01
C ASN A 11 -3.92 4.04 -25.28
N THR A 12 -4.63 5.07 -25.77
CA THR A 12 -4.01 6.38 -26.04
C THR A 12 -3.82 7.21 -24.76
N MET A 13 -4.49 6.90 -23.66
CA MET A 13 -4.26 7.55 -22.36
C MET A 13 -3.07 7.00 -21.59
N LEU A 14 -2.62 5.78 -21.87
CA LEU A 14 -1.48 5.16 -21.20
C LEU A 14 -0.13 5.44 -21.83
N ASP A 15 -0.11 5.93 -23.08
CA ASP A 15 1.15 6.26 -23.78
C ASP A 15 1.87 7.51 -23.22
N GLY A 16 1.21 8.31 -22.39
CA GLY A 16 1.83 9.45 -21.69
C GLY A 16 2.69 9.07 -20.47
N TYR A 17 2.64 7.84 -20.02
CA TYR A 17 3.38 7.35 -18.84
C TYR A 17 4.46 6.32 -19.17
N LYS A 18 5.08 6.42 -20.33
CA LYS A 18 6.34 5.69 -20.56
C LYS A 18 7.44 6.33 -19.74
N LEU A 19 7.56 5.88 -18.49
CA LEU A 19 8.79 6.01 -17.71
C LEU A 19 9.89 5.30 -18.48
N ASN A 20 10.81 6.07 -19.07
CA ASN A 20 12.09 5.54 -19.52
C ASN A 20 12.86 5.07 -18.30
N SER A 21 12.64 3.83 -17.90
CA SER A 21 13.48 3.17 -16.92
C SER A 21 14.83 2.89 -17.59
N PRO A 22 15.93 3.45 -17.12
CA PRO A 22 17.25 3.03 -17.59
C PRO A 22 17.41 1.56 -17.20
N VAL A 23 17.74 0.72 -18.17
CA VAL A 23 18.14 -0.67 -17.94
C VAL A 23 19.39 -0.63 -17.08
N LEU A 24 19.27 -0.95 -15.80
CA LEU A 24 20.40 -1.10 -14.92
C LEU A 24 21.13 -2.39 -15.30
N ASN A 25 22.26 -2.25 -15.95
CA ASN A 25 23.20 -3.36 -16.10
C ASN A 25 23.69 -3.81 -14.71
N PRO A 26 23.88 -5.13 -14.48
CA PRO A 26 24.38 -5.62 -13.21
C PRO A 26 25.75 -5.01 -12.91
N ILE A 27 25.85 -4.31 -11.79
CA ILE A 27 27.10 -3.71 -11.30
C ILE A 27 27.97 -4.87 -10.82
N HIS A 28 29.08 -5.11 -11.52
CA HIS A 28 30.12 -6.02 -11.05
C HIS A 28 30.73 -5.47 -9.75
N SER A 29 30.79 -6.35 -8.76
CA SER A 29 31.45 -6.16 -7.48
C SER A 29 32.91 -5.70 -7.65
N HIS A 30 33.26 -4.62 -7.02
CA HIS A 30 34.53 -4.02 -6.66
C HIS A 30 34.73 -2.59 -7.15
N ASP A 31 33.86 -1.68 -6.66
CA ASP A 31 34.29 -0.28 -6.62
C ASP A 31 33.76 0.38 -5.35
N ARG A 32 34.67 0.87 -4.52
CA ARG A 32 34.34 1.77 -3.41
C ARG A 32 33.52 2.93 -4.01
N LEU A 33 32.32 3.13 -3.53
CA LEU A 33 31.47 4.25 -3.93
C LEU A 33 32.28 5.55 -3.82
N SER A 34 32.68 6.11 -4.96
CA SER A 34 33.39 7.38 -5.02
C SER A 34 32.39 8.49 -4.63
N SER A 35 32.91 9.60 -4.12
CA SER A 35 32.10 10.79 -3.79
C SER A 35 31.24 11.32 -4.95
N GLN A 36 31.55 10.94 -6.19
CA GLN A 36 30.77 11.26 -7.38
C GLN A 36 29.50 10.41 -7.52
N SER A 37 29.49 9.15 -7.07
CA SER A 37 28.29 8.30 -7.11
C SER A 37 27.25 8.75 -6.09
N VAL A 38 27.66 9.25 -4.93
CA VAL A 38 26.77 9.86 -3.93
C VAL A 38 26.10 11.12 -4.49
N GLY A 39 26.82 11.95 -5.25
CA GLY A 39 26.29 13.14 -5.92
C GLY A 39 25.25 12.83 -7.00
N LEU A 40 25.44 11.73 -7.75
CA LEU A 40 24.50 11.31 -8.78
C LEU A 40 23.20 10.77 -8.18
N PHE A 41 23.28 9.98 -7.11
CA PHE A 41 22.12 9.54 -6.33
C PHE A 41 21.34 10.72 -5.74
N HIS A 42 22.04 11.72 -5.22
CA HIS A 42 21.40 12.92 -4.67
C HIS A 42 20.67 13.75 -5.75
N GLN A 43 21.21 13.83 -6.97
CA GLN A 43 20.54 14.48 -8.10
C GLN A 43 19.32 13.71 -8.63
N MET A 44 19.34 12.38 -8.60
CA MET A 44 18.20 11.57 -9.03
C MET A 44 17.05 11.55 -8.02
N THR A 45 17.30 11.81 -6.74
CA THR A 45 16.28 11.84 -5.67
C THR A 45 15.60 13.21 -5.50
N SER A 46 16.03 14.25 -6.22
CA SER A 46 15.50 15.61 -6.06
C SER A 46 14.01 15.80 -6.42
N ASN A 47 13.41 14.81 -7.10
CA ASN A 47 12.00 14.85 -7.52
C ASN A 47 11.06 13.97 -6.66
N PHE A 48 11.58 13.24 -5.68
CA PHE A 48 10.80 12.35 -4.83
C PHE A 48 10.91 12.79 -3.38
N PHE A 49 9.80 12.72 -2.66
CA PHE A 49 9.81 12.93 -1.22
C PHE A 49 10.61 11.83 -0.54
N ASN A 50 11.67 12.21 0.17
CA ASN A 50 12.49 11.27 0.92
C ASN A 50 12.13 11.34 2.41
N GLU A 51 11.45 10.32 2.91
CA GLU A 51 10.97 10.25 4.28
C GLU A 51 12.09 10.27 5.34
N MET A 52 13.31 9.92 4.94
CA MET A 52 14.46 9.88 5.85
C MET A 52 15.23 11.21 5.91
N THR A 53 15.29 11.95 4.81
CA THR A 53 16.16 13.14 4.69
C THR A 53 15.42 14.45 4.50
N ASP A 54 14.09 14.43 4.25
CA ASP A 54 13.32 15.64 4.08
C ASP A 54 13.08 16.32 5.43
N ASP A 55 13.47 17.58 5.55
CA ASP A 55 13.30 18.40 6.77
C ASP A 55 11.83 18.57 7.18
N GLN A 56 10.90 18.39 6.24
CA GLN A 56 9.46 18.39 6.50
C GLN A 56 8.92 17.01 6.91
N ALA A 57 9.75 15.95 6.85
CA ALA A 57 9.38 14.63 7.31
C ALA A 57 9.21 14.65 8.84
N MET A 58 7.97 14.58 9.30
CA MET A 58 7.61 14.54 10.74
C MET A 58 8.14 13.26 11.45
N SER A 59 8.82 12.40 10.73
CA SER A 59 9.39 11.13 11.19
C SER A 59 10.86 11.24 11.62
N GLY A 60 11.44 12.44 11.68
CA GLY A 60 12.88 12.67 11.84
C GLY A 60 13.56 11.86 12.95
N GLU A 61 13.01 11.82 14.18
CA GLU A 61 13.62 11.02 15.26
C GLU A 61 13.56 9.51 14.99
N ALA A 62 12.45 9.02 14.45
CA ALA A 62 12.28 7.60 14.14
C ALA A 62 13.14 7.18 12.96
N CYS A 63 13.26 8.01 11.92
CA CYS A 63 14.17 7.79 10.80
C CYS A 63 15.64 7.85 11.23
N ALA A 64 16.02 8.77 12.11
CA ALA A 64 17.38 8.84 12.65
C ALA A 64 17.81 7.53 13.35
N ARG A 65 16.87 6.81 13.98
CA ARG A 65 17.15 5.50 14.58
C ARG A 65 17.38 4.42 13.53
N ILE A 66 16.63 4.45 12.43
CA ILE A 66 16.86 3.53 11.30
C ILE A 66 18.23 3.83 10.67
N GLU A 67 18.56 5.09 10.43
CA GLU A 67 19.87 5.50 9.92
C GLU A 67 21.00 5.05 10.82
N HIS A 68 20.83 5.23 12.14
CA HIS A 68 21.81 4.76 13.11
C HIS A 68 21.97 3.24 13.06
N TRP A 69 20.87 2.50 13.00
CA TRP A 69 20.91 1.04 12.88
C TRP A 69 21.58 0.61 11.56
N LEU A 70 21.24 1.23 10.43
CA LEU A 70 21.87 0.97 9.14
C LEU A 70 23.36 1.26 9.15
N SER A 71 23.80 2.33 9.82
CA SER A 71 25.23 2.67 9.93
C SER A 71 26.07 1.67 10.71
N GLN A 72 25.44 0.79 11.48
CA GLN A 72 26.10 -0.26 12.26
C GLN A 72 26.25 -1.58 11.49
N HIS A 73 25.67 -1.69 10.29
CA HIS A 73 25.68 -2.91 9.49
C HIS A 73 26.37 -2.67 8.14
N SER A 74 27.13 -3.65 7.69
CA SER A 74 27.67 -3.67 6.33
C SER A 74 26.58 -4.05 5.31
N VAL A 75 26.87 -3.80 4.04
CA VAL A 75 25.95 -4.19 2.95
C VAL A 75 25.76 -5.71 2.92
N GLU A 76 26.83 -6.46 3.17
CA GLU A 76 26.85 -7.92 3.20
C GLU A 76 25.95 -8.46 4.33
N GLU A 77 26.01 -7.86 5.53
CA GLU A 77 25.14 -8.21 6.65
C GLU A 77 23.67 -7.93 6.35
N LEU A 78 23.37 -6.80 5.71
CA LEU A 78 22.00 -6.46 5.30
C LEU A 78 21.47 -7.43 4.22
N GLU A 79 22.32 -7.83 3.27
CA GLU A 79 21.98 -8.85 2.28
C GLU A 79 21.72 -10.21 2.93
N GLU A 80 22.51 -10.60 3.92
CA GLU A 80 22.31 -11.84 4.69
C GLU A 80 20.97 -11.82 5.43
N LEU A 81 20.64 -10.73 6.14
CA LEU A 81 19.34 -10.55 6.81
C LEU A 81 18.18 -10.65 5.82
N ASN A 82 18.32 -10.06 4.64
CA ASN A 82 17.30 -10.15 3.59
C ASN A 82 17.13 -11.58 3.05
N GLN A 83 18.20 -12.35 2.92
CA GLN A 83 18.11 -13.76 2.55
C GLN A 83 17.44 -14.59 3.65
N ILE A 84 17.73 -14.35 4.92
CA ILE A 84 17.08 -15.00 6.06
C ILE A 84 15.56 -14.70 6.02
N ALA A 85 15.15 -13.46 5.76
CA ALA A 85 13.75 -13.10 5.61
C ALA A 85 13.08 -13.91 4.49
N LYS A 86 13.69 -13.98 3.30
CA LYS A 86 13.16 -14.74 2.16
C LYS A 86 13.00 -16.22 2.48
N GLN A 87 13.99 -16.83 3.14
CA GLN A 87 13.93 -18.23 3.56
C GLN A 87 12.81 -18.45 4.58
N HIS A 88 12.61 -17.51 5.50
CA HIS A 88 11.52 -17.58 6.46
C HIS A 88 10.16 -17.57 5.78
N PHE A 89 9.92 -16.66 4.83
CA PHE A 89 8.67 -16.62 4.07
C PHE A 89 8.41 -17.92 3.30
N LEU A 90 9.43 -18.49 2.68
CA LEU A 90 9.32 -19.80 2.01
C LEU A 90 8.99 -20.92 2.98
N TYR A 91 9.65 -20.97 4.13
CA TYR A 91 9.44 -22.00 5.14
C TYR A 91 8.02 -21.95 5.73
N GLU A 92 7.50 -20.74 5.99
CA GLU A 92 6.14 -20.53 6.49
C GLU A 92 5.05 -20.66 5.41
N GLY A 93 5.44 -20.92 4.14
CA GLY A 93 4.50 -21.04 3.02
C GLY A 93 3.82 -19.72 2.66
N ILE A 94 4.46 -18.59 2.95
CA ILE A 94 3.94 -17.25 2.66
C ILE A 94 4.37 -16.87 1.25
N THR A 95 3.63 -17.40 0.30
CA THR A 95 3.88 -17.27 -1.12
C THR A 95 2.62 -16.76 -1.83
N PHE A 96 2.78 -16.26 -3.03
CA PHE A 96 1.66 -15.95 -3.92
C PHE A 96 1.86 -16.60 -5.28
N THR A 97 0.77 -17.00 -5.88
CA THR A 97 0.76 -17.60 -7.20
C THR A 97 0.55 -16.53 -8.26
N VAL A 98 1.43 -16.44 -9.24
CA VAL A 98 1.27 -15.55 -10.39
C VAL A 98 0.30 -16.22 -11.37
N TYR A 99 -0.88 -15.64 -11.54
CA TYR A 99 -1.85 -16.11 -12.52
C TYR A 99 -1.38 -15.76 -13.94
N GLY A 100 -1.37 -16.75 -14.84
CA GLY A 100 -1.08 -16.53 -16.26
C GLY A 100 0.15 -17.26 -16.80
N GLU A 101 0.95 -17.91 -15.97
CA GLU A 101 1.98 -18.86 -16.39
C GLU A 101 1.43 -20.28 -16.27
N SER A 102 1.70 -21.14 -17.25
CA SER A 102 1.15 -22.50 -17.39
C SER A 102 1.57 -23.48 -16.28
N GLU A 103 2.54 -23.10 -15.46
CA GLU A 103 2.91 -23.76 -14.21
C GLU A 103 2.90 -22.67 -13.13
N GLY A 104 2.02 -22.82 -12.13
CA GLY A 104 1.93 -21.87 -11.02
C GLY A 104 3.24 -21.78 -10.26
N ILE A 105 4.06 -20.78 -10.61
CA ILE A 105 5.32 -20.52 -9.90
C ILE A 105 4.96 -19.82 -8.59
N GLU A 106 5.22 -20.50 -7.48
CA GLU A 106 5.15 -19.89 -6.16
C GLU A 106 6.30 -18.89 -5.99
N ARG A 107 5.95 -17.66 -5.71
CA ARG A 107 6.90 -16.59 -5.41
C ARG A 107 6.69 -16.10 -3.99
N THR A 108 7.77 -15.77 -3.31
CA THR A 108 7.69 -15.04 -2.04
C THR A 108 7.21 -13.63 -2.27
N ILE A 109 6.52 -13.06 -1.28
CA ILE A 109 6.19 -11.63 -1.30
C ILE A 109 7.47 -10.79 -1.33
N PRO A 110 7.48 -9.67 -2.08
CA PRO A 110 8.55 -8.69 -1.96
C PRO A 110 8.62 -8.17 -0.54
N TYR A 111 9.77 -8.31 0.10
CA TYR A 111 10.02 -7.81 1.45
C TYR A 111 11.15 -6.80 1.42
N ASP A 112 10.89 -5.62 1.96
CA ASP A 112 11.89 -4.60 2.21
C ASP A 112 12.38 -4.72 3.65
N LEU A 113 13.68 -4.93 3.83
CA LEU A 113 14.28 -5.03 5.15
C LEU A 113 14.18 -3.71 5.92
N ILE A 114 14.22 -2.59 5.22
CA ILE A 114 14.14 -1.26 5.83
C ILE A 114 12.67 -0.90 6.05
N PRO A 115 12.20 -0.84 7.32
CA PRO A 115 10.80 -0.55 7.58
C PRO A 115 10.47 0.91 7.27
N ARG A 116 9.34 1.12 6.62
CA ARG A 116 8.78 2.46 6.42
C ARG A 116 8.15 2.95 7.73
N VAL A 117 8.60 4.09 8.21
CA VAL A 117 8.12 4.68 9.46
C VAL A 117 7.06 5.74 9.22
N ILE A 118 5.92 5.56 9.88
CA ILE A 118 4.84 6.56 9.89
C ILE A 118 4.78 7.14 11.30
N ALA A 119 5.10 8.43 11.46
CA ALA A 119 5.07 9.10 12.73
C ALA A 119 3.62 9.22 13.27
N LYS A 120 3.47 9.32 14.60
CA LYS A 120 2.16 9.38 15.27
C LYS A 120 1.23 10.46 14.69
N GLN A 121 1.76 11.63 14.36
CA GLN A 121 0.94 12.72 13.79
C GLN A 121 0.45 12.37 12.38
N GLN A 122 1.30 11.77 11.55
CA GLN A 122 0.95 11.27 10.23
C GLN A 122 -0.10 10.16 10.32
N TRP A 123 0.11 9.20 11.23
CA TRP A 123 -0.84 8.12 11.50
C TRP A 123 -2.20 8.66 11.95
N ASN A 124 -2.24 9.67 12.80
CA ASN A 124 -3.50 10.30 13.22
C ASN A 124 -4.25 10.91 12.02
N LYS A 125 -3.55 11.61 11.10
CA LYS A 125 -4.14 12.16 9.87
C LYS A 125 -4.72 11.03 9.00
N ILE A 126 -3.93 9.99 8.76
CA ILE A 126 -4.33 8.82 7.95
C ILE A 126 -5.53 8.12 8.58
N SER A 127 -5.47 7.79 9.86
CA SER A 127 -6.52 7.02 10.54
C SER A 127 -7.84 7.78 10.63
N LEU A 128 -7.82 9.07 10.91
CA LEU A 128 -9.01 9.91 10.93
C LEU A 128 -9.63 10.06 9.54
N GLY A 129 -8.80 10.29 8.52
CA GLY A 129 -9.24 10.38 7.13
C GLY A 129 -9.84 9.07 6.63
N SER A 130 -9.18 7.94 6.90
CA SER A 130 -9.68 6.61 6.54
C SER A 130 -11.00 6.29 7.24
N ALA A 131 -11.13 6.60 8.54
CA ALA A 131 -12.36 6.42 9.28
C ALA A 131 -13.52 7.26 8.73
N GLN A 132 -13.26 8.52 8.36
CA GLN A 132 -14.25 9.38 7.71
C GLN A 132 -14.71 8.80 6.37
N ARG A 133 -13.75 8.33 5.56
CA ARG A 133 -14.00 7.74 4.24
C ARG A 133 -14.85 6.47 4.34
N VAL A 134 -14.50 5.55 5.23
CA VAL A 134 -15.25 4.30 5.43
C VAL A 134 -16.68 4.57 5.92
N ARG A 135 -16.87 5.57 6.79
CA ARG A 135 -18.23 6.00 7.20
C ARG A 135 -19.03 6.53 6.02
N ALA A 136 -18.45 7.38 5.18
CA ALA A 136 -19.11 7.91 3.99
C ALA A 136 -19.50 6.81 3.02
N LEU A 137 -18.61 5.83 2.79
CA LEU A 137 -18.87 4.69 1.93
C LEU A 137 -19.98 3.77 2.48
N ASN A 138 -20.03 3.52 3.79
CA ASN A 138 -21.12 2.78 4.41
C ASN A 138 -22.45 3.54 4.34
N LEU A 139 -22.45 4.87 4.48
CA LEU A 139 -23.66 5.69 4.28
C LEU A 139 -24.13 5.67 2.83
N PHE A 140 -23.20 5.71 1.87
CA PHE A 140 -23.53 5.55 0.45
C PHE A 140 -24.18 4.19 0.18
N LEU A 141 -23.60 3.09 0.69
CA LEU A 141 -24.17 1.76 0.55
C LEU A 141 -25.55 1.66 1.20
N HIS A 142 -25.73 2.29 2.37
CA HIS A 142 -27.05 2.36 3.01
C HIS A 142 -28.05 3.09 2.15
N ASP A 143 -27.69 4.24 1.60
CA ASP A 143 -28.59 5.06 0.78
C ASP A 143 -29.03 4.33 -0.50
N ILE A 144 -28.11 3.72 -1.25
CA ILE A 144 -28.46 3.04 -2.51
C ILE A 144 -29.36 1.81 -2.32
N TYR A 145 -29.36 1.19 -1.13
CA TYR A 145 -30.26 0.08 -0.79
C TYR A 145 -31.53 0.51 -0.06
N HIS A 146 -31.73 1.81 0.22
CA HIS A 146 -32.92 2.34 0.90
C HIS A 146 -33.52 3.54 0.16
N GLN A 147 -33.19 4.76 0.62
CA GLN A 147 -33.80 5.98 0.10
C GLN A 147 -33.36 6.33 -1.32
N GLN A 148 -32.15 5.96 -1.71
CA GLN A 148 -31.56 6.27 -3.01
C GLN A 148 -31.48 7.80 -3.29
N ASP A 149 -31.28 8.60 -2.25
CA ASP A 149 -31.31 10.05 -2.36
C ASP A 149 -30.18 10.59 -3.23
N ILE A 150 -29.01 9.94 -3.19
CA ILE A 150 -27.85 10.30 -4.04
C ILE A 150 -28.14 10.07 -5.53
N LEU A 151 -28.93 9.03 -5.85
CA LEU A 151 -29.37 8.72 -7.22
C LEU A 151 -30.46 9.69 -7.68
N LYS A 152 -31.48 9.95 -6.82
CA LYS A 152 -32.55 10.92 -7.08
C LYS A 152 -31.98 12.34 -7.29
N ALA A 153 -30.97 12.71 -6.52
CA ALA A 153 -30.27 13.98 -6.67
C ALA A 153 -29.35 14.04 -7.92
N LYS A 154 -29.23 12.93 -8.66
CA LYS A 154 -28.38 12.81 -9.87
C LYS A 154 -26.90 13.12 -9.63
N ILE A 155 -26.43 12.94 -8.40
CA ILE A 155 -25.01 13.07 -8.05
C ILE A 155 -24.23 11.91 -8.67
N ILE A 156 -24.82 10.71 -8.65
CA ILE A 156 -24.30 9.53 -9.34
C ILE A 156 -25.39 9.03 -10.30
N PRO A 157 -25.04 8.64 -11.54
CA PRO A 157 -26.01 8.10 -12.48
C PRO A 157 -26.63 6.80 -11.96
N GLU A 158 -27.96 6.72 -11.93
CA GLU A 158 -28.71 5.57 -11.43
C GLU A 158 -28.30 4.26 -12.13
N LEU A 159 -28.20 4.28 -13.46
CA LEU A 159 -27.81 3.12 -14.24
C LEU A 159 -26.43 2.59 -13.85
N GLN A 160 -25.48 3.47 -13.53
CA GLN A 160 -24.13 3.06 -13.14
C GLN A 160 -24.13 2.22 -11.86
N VAL A 161 -25.08 2.48 -10.96
CA VAL A 161 -25.20 1.76 -9.68
C VAL A 161 -26.08 0.52 -9.82
N LEU A 162 -27.33 0.69 -10.30
CA LEU A 162 -28.34 -0.36 -10.26
C LEU A 162 -28.12 -1.48 -11.27
N THR A 163 -27.36 -1.22 -12.35
CA THR A 163 -27.00 -2.25 -13.35
C THR A 163 -25.60 -2.83 -13.15
N HIS A 164 -24.87 -2.34 -12.13
CA HIS A 164 -23.54 -2.87 -11.84
C HIS A 164 -23.63 -4.31 -11.34
N GLU A 165 -22.75 -5.19 -11.81
CA GLU A 165 -22.75 -6.63 -11.46
C GLU A 165 -22.63 -6.90 -9.95
N ALA A 166 -21.95 -6.00 -9.22
CA ALA A 166 -21.80 -6.11 -7.78
C ALA A 166 -23.02 -5.61 -6.98
N TYR A 167 -24.00 -4.94 -7.63
CA TYR A 167 -25.23 -4.53 -6.96
C TYR A 167 -26.07 -5.76 -6.61
N GLN A 168 -26.54 -5.81 -5.37
CA GLN A 168 -27.29 -6.95 -4.84
C GLN A 168 -28.77 -6.57 -4.62
N PRO A 169 -29.67 -6.78 -5.60
CA PRO A 169 -31.07 -6.35 -5.52
C PRO A 169 -31.82 -6.88 -4.29
N HIS A 170 -31.46 -8.07 -3.81
CA HIS A 170 -32.06 -8.67 -2.61
C HIS A 170 -31.73 -7.95 -1.31
N MET A 171 -30.74 -7.06 -1.33
CA MET A 171 -30.39 -6.20 -0.18
C MET A 171 -31.27 -4.94 -0.09
N TYR A 172 -32.11 -4.69 -1.08
CA TYR A 172 -32.99 -3.53 -1.06
C TYR A 172 -33.94 -3.57 0.16
N GLU A 173 -33.98 -2.47 0.91
CA GLU A 173 -34.71 -2.32 2.19
C GLU A 173 -34.28 -3.28 3.31
N HIS A 174 -33.20 -4.07 3.10
CA HIS A 174 -32.68 -4.94 4.16
C HIS A 174 -31.89 -4.14 5.21
N ARG A 175 -32.35 -4.19 6.46
CA ARG A 175 -31.74 -3.44 7.56
C ARG A 175 -30.58 -4.19 8.18
N LEU A 176 -29.38 -3.70 8.00
CA LEU A 176 -28.21 -4.20 8.69
C LEU A 176 -28.02 -3.52 10.05
N LYS A 177 -27.60 -4.29 11.04
CA LYS A 177 -27.26 -3.76 12.36
C LYS A 177 -26.15 -2.71 12.26
N GLY A 178 -26.39 -1.52 12.76
CA GLY A 178 -25.41 -0.42 12.73
C GLY A 178 -25.17 0.19 11.35
N GLN A 179 -25.93 -0.22 10.31
CA GLN A 179 -25.74 0.25 8.92
C GLN A 179 -24.32 -0.03 8.37
N ILE A 180 -23.71 -1.14 8.83
CA ILE A 180 -22.35 -1.52 8.44
C ILE A 180 -22.46 -2.53 7.30
N TYR A 181 -22.10 -2.12 6.08
CA TYR A 181 -22.06 -2.92 4.86
C TYR A 181 -20.64 -3.45 4.60
N SER A 182 -19.64 -2.60 4.78
CA SER A 182 -18.23 -2.99 4.75
C SER A 182 -17.69 -3.03 6.17
N GLN A 183 -17.40 -4.22 6.68
CA GLN A 183 -16.88 -4.44 8.04
C GLN A 183 -15.36 -4.30 8.08
N ILE A 184 -14.69 -4.73 7.01
CA ILE A 184 -13.24 -4.62 6.83
C ILE A 184 -13.02 -3.90 5.51
N SER A 185 -12.24 -2.84 5.56
CA SER A 185 -11.92 -2.01 4.39
C SER A 185 -10.41 -1.87 4.24
N GLY A 186 -9.89 -2.16 3.06
CA GLY A 186 -8.51 -1.90 2.69
C GLY A 186 -8.43 -0.56 1.96
N ILE A 187 -7.83 0.43 2.59
CA ILE A 187 -7.65 1.77 2.00
C ILE A 187 -6.20 1.89 1.56
N ASP A 188 -5.99 1.90 0.25
CA ASP A 188 -4.65 2.05 -0.32
C ASP A 188 -4.25 3.51 -0.32
N ILE A 189 -3.09 3.80 0.27
CA ILE A 189 -2.60 5.16 0.48
C ILE A 189 -1.25 5.31 -0.18
N ILE A 190 -1.11 6.41 -0.92
CA ILE A 190 0.15 6.84 -1.51
C ILE A 190 0.61 8.15 -0.87
N ARG A 191 1.89 8.44 -1.02
CA ARG A 191 2.49 9.71 -0.63
C ARG A 191 3.08 10.37 -1.86
N ASP A 192 2.75 11.64 -2.08
CA ASP A 192 3.26 12.39 -3.23
C ASP A 192 4.67 12.99 -2.98
N GLY A 193 5.22 13.64 -4.00
CA GLY A 193 6.52 14.28 -3.94
C GLY A 193 6.60 15.48 -2.98
N GLN A 194 5.49 15.98 -2.47
CA GLN A 194 5.40 17.02 -1.45
C GLN A 194 5.19 16.45 -0.04
N GLY A 195 5.11 15.12 0.09
CA GLY A 195 4.90 14.44 1.36
C GLY A 195 3.44 14.35 1.81
N GLU A 196 2.47 14.73 0.97
CA GLU A 196 1.05 14.62 1.28
C GLU A 196 0.49 13.22 1.00
N PHE A 197 -0.45 12.77 1.83
CA PHE A 197 -1.08 11.47 1.69
C PHE A 197 -2.36 11.56 0.87
N TYR A 198 -2.49 10.63 -0.08
CA TYR A 198 -3.67 10.48 -0.94
C TYR A 198 -4.18 9.04 -0.89
N VAL A 199 -5.49 8.89 -1.01
CA VAL A 199 -6.11 7.58 -1.19
C VAL A 199 -6.03 7.22 -2.67
N LEU A 200 -5.48 6.05 -2.96
CA LEU A 200 -5.42 5.49 -4.31
C LEU A 200 -6.69 4.72 -4.64
N GLU A 201 -7.10 3.81 -3.75
CA GLU A 201 -8.33 3.03 -3.91
C GLU A 201 -8.92 2.56 -2.58
N ASP A 202 -10.18 2.10 -2.65
CA ASP A 202 -10.93 1.54 -1.53
C ASP A 202 -11.32 0.08 -1.83
N ASN A 203 -10.71 -0.86 -1.14
CA ASN A 203 -11.07 -2.28 -1.21
C ASN A 203 -12.10 -2.60 -0.12
N LEU A 204 -13.39 -2.59 -0.49
CA LEU A 204 -14.48 -2.72 0.49
C LEU A 204 -15.06 -4.13 0.59
N ARG A 205 -14.78 -5.01 -0.36
CA ARG A 205 -15.40 -6.33 -0.44
C ARG A 205 -14.55 -7.41 0.20
N THR A 206 -13.34 -7.58 -0.28
CA THR A 206 -12.42 -8.61 0.18
C THR A 206 -10.99 -8.05 0.25
N PRO A 207 -10.70 -7.11 1.17
CA PRO A 207 -9.35 -6.61 1.29
C PRO A 207 -8.39 -7.76 1.64
N SER A 208 -7.29 -7.83 0.93
CA SER A 208 -6.24 -8.82 1.14
C SER A 208 -4.97 -8.16 1.69
N GLY A 209 -3.98 -8.96 2.06
CA GLY A 209 -2.67 -8.46 2.42
C GLY A 209 -2.42 -8.28 3.91
N VAL A 210 -3.45 -8.29 4.78
CA VAL A 210 -3.26 -8.15 6.23
C VAL A 210 -2.37 -9.26 6.79
N SER A 211 -2.53 -10.50 6.34
CA SER A 211 -1.69 -11.63 6.75
C SER A 211 -0.23 -11.42 6.34
N TYR A 212 0.02 -10.92 5.15
CA TYR A 212 1.38 -10.60 4.68
C TYR A 212 2.02 -9.49 5.53
N MET A 213 1.26 -8.46 5.88
CA MET A 213 1.72 -7.39 6.76
C MET A 213 2.08 -7.92 8.16
N LEU A 214 1.25 -8.79 8.74
CA LEU A 214 1.49 -9.40 10.05
C LEU A 214 2.76 -10.26 10.04
N GLU A 215 2.94 -11.09 9.02
CA GLU A 215 4.13 -11.93 8.91
C GLU A 215 5.39 -11.11 8.60
N SER A 216 5.29 -10.09 7.74
CA SER A 216 6.39 -9.14 7.52
C SER A 216 6.81 -8.46 8.81
N ARG A 217 5.85 -8.08 9.66
CA ARG A 217 6.15 -7.52 10.97
C ARG A 217 6.83 -8.51 11.90
N LYS A 218 6.35 -9.75 11.99
CA LYS A 218 6.95 -10.80 12.83
C LYS A 218 8.41 -11.07 12.42
N ILE A 219 8.70 -11.13 11.12
CA ILE A 219 10.07 -11.32 10.67
C ILE A 219 10.94 -10.10 10.97
N SER A 220 10.42 -8.88 10.81
CA SER A 220 11.15 -7.65 11.17
C SER A 220 11.49 -7.63 12.67
N GLU A 221 10.57 -8.05 13.55
CA GLU A 221 10.80 -8.15 15.00
C GLU A 221 11.87 -9.19 15.35
N LYS A 222 11.96 -10.28 14.58
CA LYS A 222 13.02 -11.30 14.77
C LYS A 222 14.38 -10.84 14.28
N LEU A 223 14.43 -10.18 13.11
CA LEU A 223 15.69 -9.77 12.48
C LEU A 223 16.27 -8.48 13.08
N MET A 224 15.40 -7.60 13.55
CA MET A 224 15.77 -6.27 14.06
C MET A 224 15.13 -5.99 15.44
N PRO A 225 15.37 -6.86 16.46
CA PRO A 225 14.68 -6.74 17.75
C PRO A 225 14.98 -5.40 18.44
N ASP A 226 16.20 -4.91 18.34
CA ASP A 226 16.59 -3.64 18.93
C ASP A 226 15.88 -2.44 18.31
N LEU A 227 15.67 -2.47 17.01
CA LEU A 227 14.97 -1.42 16.28
C LEU A 227 13.46 -1.47 16.56
N MET A 228 12.88 -2.65 16.56
CA MET A 228 11.43 -2.85 16.66
C MET A 228 10.90 -2.66 18.09
N GLN A 229 11.60 -3.17 19.11
CA GLN A 229 11.12 -3.09 20.50
C GLN A 229 11.33 -1.71 21.15
N LYS A 230 12.43 -1.02 20.83
CA LYS A 230 12.78 0.27 21.44
C LYS A 230 11.92 1.44 20.96
N ASN A 231 11.13 1.27 19.91
CA ASN A 231 10.48 2.40 19.21
C ASN A 231 8.99 2.60 19.55
N HIS A 232 8.44 1.91 20.54
CA HIS A 232 7.00 2.01 20.89
C HIS A 232 6.08 1.91 19.66
N ILE A 233 6.37 0.95 18.78
CA ILE A 233 5.59 0.72 17.58
C ILE A 233 4.23 0.17 17.99
N LEU A 234 3.15 0.75 17.46
CA LEU A 234 1.80 0.30 17.75
C LEU A 234 1.62 -1.16 17.33
N GLY A 235 1.05 -1.97 18.22
CA GLY A 235 0.66 -3.35 17.93
C GLY A 235 -0.53 -3.38 16.97
N ILE A 236 -0.56 -4.40 16.11
CA ILE A 236 -1.64 -4.63 15.15
C ILE A 236 -2.34 -5.99 15.39
N GLU A 237 -1.82 -6.81 16.29
CA GLU A 237 -2.33 -8.15 16.58
C GLU A 237 -3.80 -8.18 17.05
N PRO A 238 -4.31 -7.23 17.86
CA PRO A 238 -5.69 -7.24 18.31
C PRO A 238 -6.71 -7.22 17.16
N VAL A 239 -6.33 -6.69 16.00
CA VAL A 239 -7.21 -6.62 14.81
C VAL A 239 -7.32 -7.98 14.12
N SER A 240 -6.29 -8.82 14.21
CA SER A 240 -6.22 -10.11 13.49
C SER A 240 -6.96 -11.24 14.21
N TYR A 241 -7.11 -11.18 15.53
CA TYR A 241 -7.76 -12.23 16.32
C TYR A 241 -9.30 -12.13 16.36
N THR A 242 -9.89 -11.08 15.81
CA THR A 242 -11.35 -10.90 15.74
C THR A 242 -11.98 -11.52 14.50
N HIS A 243 -11.20 -12.14 13.67
CA HIS A 243 -11.57 -12.78 12.40
C HIS A 243 -11.05 -14.21 12.33
#